data_e354bd92e302d5d4044ae59cbb0c6aa0
#
_entry.id   e354bd92e302d5d4044ae59cbb0c6aa0
#
_cell.length_a   1.000
_cell.length_b   1.000
_cell.length_c   1.000
_cell.angle_alpha   90.00
_cell.angle_beta   90.00
_cell.angle_gamma   90.00
#
_symmetry.space_group_name_H-M   'P 1'
#
loop_
_entity.id
_entity.type
_entity.pdbx_description
1 polymer ?
#
loop_
_entity_poly.entity_id
_entity_poly.type
_entity_poly.pdbx_seq_one_letter_code
_entity_poly.pdbx_strand_id
1 'polypeptide(L)'
;MSPTAEADACRKERLKTIRTYLPRLKDEATELARSCFVEAQELAIIEEFSGNDEALVDYLEKRIEELKTIYQRHRQVYDGIANFQSLWRALLEVEQRMRDPAILSNRGGILLKTEKEKKRLLKEIQKAEAEANAAIEQYEREKGEVFRLSNGKTFQAAAEEQWMELKGPRDSSSRSGKRNSSVIGRKPVSAGGDQGPPGAPI
;
A
#
# COMPACT_ATOMS: atom_id res chain seq x y z
N MET A 1 -42.68 18.43 -43.89
CA MET A 1 -41.21 18.31 -43.59
C MET A 1 -40.64 17.20 -44.44
N SER A 2 -39.46 17.39 -45.03
CA SER A 2 -38.84 16.33 -45.85
C SER A 2 -38.29 15.21 -44.93
N PRO A 3 -38.42 13.92 -45.30
CA PRO A 3 -37.88 12.79 -44.51
C PRO A 3 -36.39 12.93 -44.20
N THR A 4 -35.63 13.61 -45.03
CA THR A 4 -34.21 13.91 -44.85
C THR A 4 -33.94 14.89 -43.71
N ALA A 5 -34.78 15.92 -43.54
CA ALA A 5 -34.64 16.93 -42.50
C ALA A 5 -34.93 16.34 -41.09
N GLU A 6 -35.86 15.40 -41.00
CA GLU A 6 -36.24 14.71 -39.78
C GLU A 6 -35.13 13.72 -39.38
N ALA A 7 -34.56 12.99 -40.32
CA ALA A 7 -33.41 12.12 -40.08
C ALA A 7 -32.16 12.90 -39.61
N ASP A 8 -31.90 14.06 -40.17
CA ASP A 8 -30.78 14.92 -39.78
C ASP A 8 -30.98 15.53 -38.38
N ALA A 9 -32.20 15.91 -38.03
CA ALA A 9 -32.53 16.38 -36.69
C ALA A 9 -32.34 15.26 -35.62
N CYS A 10 -32.82 14.06 -35.91
CA CYS A 10 -32.66 12.90 -35.06
C CYS A 10 -31.15 12.54 -34.85
N ARG A 11 -30.36 12.58 -35.92
CA ARG A 11 -28.91 12.33 -35.87
C ARG A 11 -28.19 13.38 -35.02
N LYS A 12 -28.54 14.66 -35.14
CA LYS A 12 -27.98 15.73 -34.31
C LYS A 12 -28.30 15.55 -32.84
N GLU A 13 -29.54 15.19 -32.48
CA GLU A 13 -29.93 14.97 -31.09
C GLU A 13 -29.22 13.75 -30.51
N ARG A 14 -29.08 12.66 -31.28
CA ARG A 14 -28.32 11.48 -30.90
C ARG A 14 -26.85 11.81 -30.60
N LEU A 15 -26.19 12.56 -31.50
CA LEU A 15 -24.81 12.98 -31.29
C LEU A 15 -24.65 13.88 -30.05
N LYS A 16 -25.62 14.74 -29.78
CA LYS A 16 -25.60 15.56 -28.56
C LYS A 16 -25.73 14.72 -27.31
N THR A 17 -26.59 13.72 -27.30
CA THR A 17 -26.77 12.78 -26.20
C THR A 17 -25.47 11.98 -25.97
N ILE A 18 -24.87 11.45 -27.02
CA ILE A 18 -23.59 10.73 -26.95
C ILE A 18 -22.49 11.61 -26.34
N ARG A 19 -22.33 12.84 -26.80
CA ARG A 19 -21.32 13.77 -26.27
C ARG A 19 -21.51 14.09 -24.78
N THR A 20 -22.73 14.05 -24.28
CA THR A 20 -23.01 14.25 -22.85
C THR A 20 -22.74 12.99 -22.05
N TYR A 21 -22.95 11.82 -22.63
CA TYR A 21 -22.83 10.51 -21.96
C TYR A 21 -21.38 9.99 -21.95
N LEU A 22 -20.64 10.23 -23.02
CA LEU A 22 -19.29 9.71 -23.25
C LEU A 22 -18.27 10.04 -22.14
N PRO A 23 -18.20 11.27 -21.59
CA PRO A 23 -17.29 11.57 -20.48
C PRO A 23 -17.55 10.70 -19.25
N ARG A 24 -18.83 10.46 -18.93
CA ARG A 24 -19.21 9.61 -17.79
C ARG A 24 -18.79 8.15 -18.00
N LEU A 25 -18.94 7.62 -19.21
CA LEU A 25 -18.49 6.27 -19.54
C LEU A 25 -16.97 6.16 -19.47
N LYS A 26 -16.23 7.17 -19.95
CA LYS A 26 -14.77 7.22 -19.85
C LYS A 26 -14.32 7.22 -18.39
N ASP A 27 -14.93 8.05 -17.55
CA ASP A 27 -14.62 8.13 -16.13
C ASP A 27 -14.89 6.78 -15.44
N GLU A 28 -16.06 6.17 -15.69
CA GLU A 28 -16.44 4.86 -15.13
C GLU A 28 -15.49 3.75 -15.59
N ALA A 29 -15.17 3.68 -16.88
CA ALA A 29 -14.23 2.70 -17.42
C ALA A 29 -12.83 2.86 -16.83
N THR A 30 -12.35 4.10 -16.70
CA THR A 30 -11.04 4.42 -16.14
C THR A 30 -10.97 4.06 -14.67
N GLU A 31 -12.00 4.35 -13.87
CA GLU A 31 -12.06 4.01 -12.45
C GLU A 31 -12.09 2.50 -12.22
N LEU A 32 -12.89 1.76 -13.00
CA LEU A 32 -12.93 0.31 -12.95
C LEU A 32 -11.59 -0.31 -13.38
N ALA A 33 -10.98 0.18 -14.45
CA ALA A 33 -9.68 -0.29 -14.93
C ALA A 33 -8.58 -0.07 -13.87
N ARG A 34 -8.55 1.08 -13.20
CA ARG A 34 -7.65 1.33 -12.06
C ARG A 34 -7.92 0.39 -10.89
N SER A 35 -9.19 0.14 -10.58
CA SER A 35 -9.59 -0.78 -9.49
C SER A 35 -9.22 -2.23 -9.79
N CYS A 36 -9.18 -2.63 -11.07
CA CYS A 36 -8.74 -3.95 -11.53
C CYS A 36 -7.23 -4.03 -11.79
N PHE A 37 -6.46 -2.98 -11.52
CA PHE A 37 -5.01 -2.91 -11.79
C PHE A 37 -4.65 -3.17 -13.26
N VAL A 38 -5.50 -2.75 -14.20
CA VAL A 38 -5.25 -2.85 -15.63
C VAL A 38 -4.00 -2.05 -16.00
N GLU A 39 -3.21 -2.56 -16.95
CA GLU A 39 -1.96 -1.93 -17.38
C GLU A 39 -2.19 -0.51 -17.92
N ALA A 40 -1.21 0.38 -17.70
CA ALA A 40 -1.28 1.78 -18.09
C ALA A 40 -1.49 1.97 -19.60
N GLN A 41 -1.02 1.05 -20.42
CA GLN A 41 -1.22 1.07 -21.88
C GLN A 41 -2.69 0.92 -22.26
N GLU A 42 -3.44 0.06 -21.56
CA GLU A 42 -4.87 -0.12 -21.81
C GLU A 42 -5.68 1.08 -21.32
N LEU A 43 -5.27 1.72 -20.23
CA LEU A 43 -5.84 2.99 -19.78
C LEU A 43 -5.63 4.10 -20.82
N ALA A 44 -4.45 4.20 -21.43
CA ALA A 44 -4.16 5.16 -22.50
C ALA A 44 -5.08 4.97 -23.72
N ILE A 45 -5.42 3.72 -24.08
CA ILE A 45 -6.36 3.45 -25.18
C ILE A 45 -7.74 4.02 -24.86
N ILE A 46 -8.22 3.92 -23.61
CA ILE A 46 -9.51 4.48 -23.18
C ILE A 46 -9.49 6.02 -23.25
N GLU A 47 -8.36 6.64 -22.88
CA GLU A 47 -8.20 8.10 -22.84
C GLU A 47 -8.00 8.70 -24.24
N GLU A 48 -7.20 8.06 -25.10
CA GLU A 48 -6.73 8.58 -26.41
C GLU A 48 -7.54 8.11 -27.62
N PHE A 49 -8.60 7.34 -27.42
CA PHE A 49 -9.39 6.80 -28.53
C PHE A 49 -9.91 7.92 -29.44
N SER A 50 -9.43 7.94 -30.70
CA SER A 50 -9.75 8.95 -31.71
C SER A 50 -10.72 8.46 -32.79
N GLY A 51 -11.60 7.52 -32.45
CA GLY A 51 -12.58 6.95 -33.36
C GLY A 51 -13.92 7.72 -33.40
N ASN A 52 -14.92 7.15 -34.09
CA ASN A 52 -16.28 7.61 -34.06
C ASN A 52 -16.88 7.51 -32.66
N ASP A 53 -17.55 8.58 -32.19
CA ASP A 53 -18.15 8.65 -30.84
C ASP A 53 -19.09 7.47 -30.53
N GLU A 54 -19.84 6.96 -31.53
CA GLU A 54 -20.74 5.80 -31.38
C GLU A 54 -19.95 4.51 -31.13
N ALA A 55 -18.91 4.25 -31.91
CA ALA A 55 -18.05 3.08 -31.75
C ALA A 55 -17.29 3.10 -30.41
N LEU A 56 -16.95 4.30 -29.93
CA LEU A 56 -16.33 4.47 -28.63
C LEU A 56 -17.31 4.15 -27.49
N VAL A 57 -18.57 4.55 -27.59
CA VAL A 57 -19.62 4.22 -26.61
C VAL A 57 -19.77 2.70 -26.53
N ASP A 58 -19.94 2.02 -27.65
CA ASP A 58 -20.11 0.55 -27.70
C ASP A 58 -18.88 -0.17 -27.10
N TYR A 59 -17.68 0.31 -27.40
CA TYR A 59 -16.43 -0.21 -26.84
C TYR A 59 -16.37 -0.03 -25.31
N LEU A 60 -16.67 1.18 -24.81
CA LEU A 60 -16.61 1.48 -23.39
C LEU A 60 -17.67 0.71 -22.60
N GLU A 61 -18.91 0.62 -23.09
CA GLU A 61 -19.97 -0.15 -22.44
C GLU A 61 -19.59 -1.62 -22.29
N LYS A 62 -19.09 -2.22 -23.37
CA LYS A 62 -18.61 -3.60 -23.35
C LYS A 62 -17.44 -3.77 -22.36
N ARG A 63 -16.49 -2.85 -22.38
CA ARG A 63 -15.31 -2.91 -21.50
C ARG A 63 -15.67 -2.75 -20.03
N ILE A 64 -16.61 -1.85 -19.72
CA ILE A 64 -17.14 -1.67 -18.36
C ILE A 64 -17.77 -2.97 -17.85
N GLU A 65 -18.57 -3.64 -18.66
CA GLU A 65 -19.22 -4.90 -18.29
C GLU A 65 -18.20 -6.03 -18.06
N GLU A 66 -17.19 -6.13 -18.93
CA GLU A 66 -16.07 -7.06 -18.75
C GLU A 66 -15.31 -6.79 -17.43
N LEU A 67 -14.95 -5.54 -17.17
CA LEU A 67 -14.24 -5.15 -15.96
C LEU A 67 -15.07 -5.38 -14.69
N LYS A 68 -16.37 -5.08 -14.72
CA LYS A 68 -17.29 -5.40 -13.61
C LYS A 68 -17.33 -6.90 -13.32
N THR A 69 -17.38 -7.71 -14.37
CA THR A 69 -17.39 -9.17 -14.24
C THR A 69 -16.08 -9.68 -13.64
N ILE A 70 -14.94 -9.17 -14.12
CA ILE A 70 -13.60 -9.51 -13.60
C ILE A 70 -13.50 -9.09 -12.13
N TYR A 71 -13.88 -7.85 -11.81
CA TYR A 71 -13.85 -7.32 -10.45
C TYR A 71 -14.69 -8.18 -9.49
N GLN A 72 -15.93 -8.49 -9.86
CA GLN A 72 -16.81 -9.31 -9.01
C GLN A 72 -16.28 -10.70 -8.77
N ARG A 73 -15.69 -11.34 -9.80
CA ARG A 73 -15.12 -12.68 -9.70
C ARG A 73 -13.91 -12.73 -8.76
N HIS A 74 -13.08 -11.71 -8.77
CA HIS A 74 -11.83 -11.66 -8.00
C HIS A 74 -11.83 -10.53 -6.96
N ARG A 75 -13.02 -10.21 -6.46
CA ARG A 75 -13.26 -9.10 -5.55
C ARG A 75 -12.33 -9.12 -4.33
N GLN A 76 -12.07 -10.29 -3.77
CA GLN A 76 -11.22 -10.43 -2.59
C GLN A 76 -9.79 -9.96 -2.84
N VAL A 77 -9.24 -10.18 -4.04
CA VAL A 77 -7.92 -9.69 -4.42
C VAL A 77 -7.93 -8.17 -4.51
N TYR A 78 -8.87 -7.60 -5.26
CA TYR A 78 -8.92 -6.16 -5.50
C TYR A 78 -9.23 -5.38 -4.22
N ASP A 79 -10.23 -5.80 -3.46
CA ASP A 79 -10.59 -5.17 -2.18
C ASP A 79 -9.45 -5.32 -1.15
N GLY A 80 -8.78 -6.47 -1.11
CA GLY A 80 -7.64 -6.72 -0.22
C GLY A 80 -6.47 -5.77 -0.49
N ILE A 81 -6.09 -5.62 -1.75
CA ILE A 81 -5.02 -4.69 -2.15
C ILE A 81 -5.43 -3.23 -1.90
N ALA A 82 -6.68 -2.86 -2.22
CA ALA A 82 -7.19 -1.52 -1.97
C ALA A 82 -7.20 -1.17 -0.47
N ASN A 83 -7.59 -2.13 0.38
CA ASN A 83 -7.53 -1.98 1.83
C ASN A 83 -6.10 -1.75 2.33
N PHE A 84 -5.15 -2.59 1.89
CA PHE A 84 -3.73 -2.42 2.21
C PHE A 84 -3.23 -1.03 1.81
N GLN A 85 -3.51 -0.58 0.58
CA GLN A 85 -3.10 0.73 0.10
C GLN A 85 -3.74 1.89 0.86
N SER A 86 -5.00 1.74 1.30
CA SER A 86 -5.69 2.73 2.12
C SER A 86 -5.05 2.86 3.50
N LEU A 87 -4.78 1.73 4.16
CA LEU A 87 -4.11 1.71 5.46
C LEU A 87 -2.68 2.25 5.37
N TRP A 88 -1.98 1.95 4.27
CA TRP A 88 -0.64 2.48 4.02
C TRP A 88 -0.64 4.01 3.90
N ARG A 89 -1.58 4.57 3.14
CA ARG A 89 -1.75 6.05 3.05
C ARG A 89 -2.02 6.67 4.41
N ALA A 90 -2.92 6.07 5.20
CA ALA A 90 -3.19 6.52 6.56
C ALA A 90 -1.94 6.50 7.46
N LEU A 91 -1.08 5.47 7.31
CA LEU A 91 0.19 5.40 8.03
C LEU A 91 1.13 6.54 7.64
N LEU A 92 1.26 6.84 6.34
CA LEU A 92 2.10 7.96 5.88
C LEU A 92 1.59 9.31 6.39
N GLU A 93 0.29 9.52 6.46
CA GLU A 93 -0.29 10.72 7.05
C GLU A 93 0.03 10.85 8.55
N VAL A 94 -0.01 9.73 9.28
CA VAL A 94 0.39 9.70 10.70
C VAL A 94 1.88 10.00 10.85
N GLU A 95 2.73 9.43 10.02
CA GLU A 95 4.17 9.71 9.98
C GLU A 95 4.45 11.19 9.71
N GLN A 96 3.74 11.78 8.75
CA GLN A 96 3.87 13.20 8.44
C GLN A 96 3.43 14.09 9.63
N ARG A 97 2.30 13.75 10.26
CA ARG A 97 1.85 14.44 11.47
C ARG A 97 2.87 14.35 12.62
N MET A 98 3.51 13.21 12.81
CA MET A 98 4.55 13.03 13.84
C MET A 98 5.80 13.87 13.61
N ARG A 99 6.06 14.31 12.39
CA ARG A 99 7.18 15.20 12.04
C ARG A 99 6.86 16.69 12.26
N ASP A 100 5.60 17.03 12.51
CA ASP A 100 5.19 18.43 12.73
C ASP A 100 5.76 18.95 14.06
N PRO A 101 6.57 20.04 14.03
CA PRO A 101 7.13 20.66 15.24
C PRO A 101 6.07 21.07 16.28
N ALA A 102 4.87 21.44 15.83
CA ALA A 102 3.76 21.79 16.70
C ALA A 102 3.28 20.61 17.54
N ILE A 103 3.30 19.41 16.98
CA ILE A 103 2.95 18.16 17.70
C ILE A 103 4.07 17.75 18.65
N LEU A 104 5.34 17.88 18.24
CA LEU A 104 6.50 17.55 19.04
C LEU A 104 6.63 18.46 20.27
N SER A 105 6.26 19.73 20.15
CA SER A 105 6.29 20.71 21.25
C SER A 105 5.07 20.62 22.19
N ASN A 106 4.02 19.90 21.78
CA ASN A 106 2.76 19.83 22.52
C ASN A 106 2.84 18.81 23.67
N ARG A 107 2.86 19.30 24.90
CA ARG A 107 2.83 18.48 26.12
C ARG A 107 1.47 17.82 26.40
N GLY A 108 0.45 18.04 25.58
CA GLY A 108 -0.94 17.63 25.79
C GLY A 108 -1.27 16.16 25.45
N GLY A 109 -0.31 15.27 25.28
CA GLY A 109 -0.54 13.84 25.02
C GLY A 109 -0.94 13.52 23.57
N ILE A 110 -0.91 14.47 22.65
CA ILE A 110 -1.19 14.26 21.21
C ILE A 110 -0.17 13.29 20.63
N LEU A 111 1.11 13.45 20.94
CA LEU A 111 2.18 12.57 20.48
C LEU A 111 1.89 11.10 20.86
N LEU A 112 1.50 10.86 22.13
CA LEU A 112 1.17 9.52 22.59
C LEU A 112 -0.03 8.91 21.87
N LYS A 113 -1.05 9.73 21.55
CA LYS A 113 -2.20 9.28 20.75
C LYS A 113 -1.77 8.90 19.33
N THR A 114 -0.96 9.73 18.71
CA THR A 114 -0.42 9.51 17.35
C THR A 114 0.47 8.25 17.29
N GLU A 115 1.30 8.01 18.32
CA GLU A 115 2.08 6.78 18.44
C GLU A 115 1.21 5.51 18.59
N LYS A 116 0.13 5.60 19.38
CA LYS A 116 -0.83 4.49 19.50
C LYS A 116 -1.53 4.21 18.17
N GLU A 117 -1.95 5.27 17.47
CA GLU A 117 -2.54 5.18 16.14
C GLU A 117 -1.57 4.52 15.15
N LYS A 118 -0.31 4.96 15.10
CA LYS A 118 0.74 4.34 14.29
C LYS A 118 0.90 2.85 14.58
N LYS A 119 1.00 2.46 15.85
CA LYS A 119 1.13 1.06 16.25
C LYS A 119 -0.08 0.21 15.84
N ARG A 120 -1.29 0.78 15.90
CA ARG A 120 -2.51 0.12 15.43
C ARG A 120 -2.45 -0.09 13.92
N LEU A 121 -2.17 0.97 13.15
CA LEU A 121 -2.08 0.91 11.70
C LEU A 121 -1.04 -0.09 11.21
N LEU A 122 0.14 -0.16 11.84
CA LEU A 122 1.16 -1.15 11.49
C LEU A 122 0.67 -2.59 11.62
N LYS A 123 -0.13 -2.90 12.65
CA LYS A 123 -0.74 -4.23 12.82
C LYS A 123 -1.82 -4.51 11.78
N GLU A 124 -2.67 -3.50 11.51
CA GLU A 124 -3.73 -3.61 10.51
C GLU A 124 -3.16 -3.79 9.10
N ILE A 125 -2.06 -3.08 8.77
CA ILE A 125 -1.35 -3.23 7.49
C ILE A 125 -0.79 -4.64 7.33
N GLN A 126 -0.11 -5.18 8.35
CA GLN A 126 0.42 -6.55 8.30
C GLN A 126 -0.69 -7.58 8.09
N LYS A 127 -1.84 -7.38 8.73
CA LYS A 127 -3.01 -8.24 8.54
C LYS A 127 -3.57 -8.12 7.13
N ALA A 128 -3.77 -6.90 6.64
CA ALA A 128 -4.27 -6.64 5.29
C ALA A 128 -3.32 -7.18 4.21
N GLU A 129 -2.00 -7.09 4.41
CA GLU A 129 -0.99 -7.65 3.54
C GLU A 129 -1.10 -9.18 3.46
N ALA A 130 -1.24 -9.85 4.61
CA ALA A 130 -1.40 -11.30 4.65
C ALA A 130 -2.72 -11.75 3.98
N GLU A 131 -3.82 -11.03 4.20
CA GLU A 131 -5.12 -11.30 3.57
C GLU A 131 -5.06 -11.11 2.05
N ALA A 132 -4.42 -10.03 1.58
CA ALA A 132 -4.23 -9.77 0.15
C ALA A 132 -3.36 -10.86 -0.51
N ASN A 133 -2.24 -11.24 0.12
CA ASN A 133 -1.39 -12.31 -0.37
C ASN A 133 -2.14 -13.64 -0.47
N ALA A 134 -2.93 -14.02 0.53
CA ALA A 134 -3.72 -15.25 0.50
C ALA A 134 -4.77 -15.24 -0.64
N ALA A 135 -5.42 -14.10 -0.88
CA ALA A 135 -6.36 -13.93 -1.98
C ALA A 135 -5.67 -14.02 -3.35
N ILE A 136 -4.46 -13.43 -3.48
CA ILE A 136 -3.65 -13.50 -4.70
C ILE A 136 -3.19 -14.93 -4.96
N GLU A 137 -2.72 -15.68 -3.96
CA GLU A 137 -2.33 -17.07 -4.11
C GLU A 137 -3.50 -17.95 -4.55
N GLN A 138 -4.71 -17.65 -4.08
CA GLN A 138 -5.90 -18.35 -4.56
C GLN A 138 -6.19 -18.02 -6.03
N TYR A 139 -6.13 -16.73 -6.39
CA TYR A 139 -6.29 -16.28 -7.78
C TYR A 139 -5.29 -16.96 -8.72
N GLU A 140 -4.01 -16.98 -8.37
CA GLU A 140 -2.94 -17.59 -9.16
C GLU A 140 -3.13 -19.10 -9.35
N ARG A 141 -3.59 -19.80 -8.31
CA ARG A 141 -3.95 -21.22 -8.39
C ARG A 141 -5.13 -21.49 -9.33
N GLU A 142 -6.13 -20.60 -9.33
CA GLU A 142 -7.32 -20.76 -10.18
C GLU A 142 -7.04 -20.42 -11.64
N LYS A 143 -6.18 -19.42 -11.89
CA LYS A 143 -5.87 -18.92 -13.23
C LYS A 143 -4.65 -19.54 -13.87
N GLY A 144 -3.70 -20.04 -13.09
CA GLY A 144 -2.40 -20.49 -13.56
C GLY A 144 -1.47 -19.36 -14.01
N GLU A 145 -1.80 -18.10 -13.66
CA GLU A 145 -1.07 -16.90 -14.06
C GLU A 145 -0.70 -16.08 -12.83
N VAL A 146 0.47 -15.45 -12.85
CA VAL A 146 0.94 -14.55 -11.77
C VAL A 146 0.17 -13.24 -11.81
N PHE A 147 -0.43 -12.87 -10.67
CA PHE A 147 -1.11 -11.60 -10.53
C PHE A 147 -0.12 -10.43 -10.55
N ARG A 148 -0.39 -9.42 -11.38
CA ARG A 148 0.43 -8.22 -11.51
C ARG A 148 -0.39 -6.96 -11.30
N LEU A 149 0.23 -5.97 -10.67
CA LEU A 149 -0.29 -4.62 -10.56
C LEU A 149 -0.13 -3.88 -11.90
N SER A 150 -0.78 -2.74 -12.06
CA SER A 150 -0.73 -1.89 -13.26
C SER A 150 0.69 -1.47 -13.68
N ASN A 151 1.67 -1.53 -12.77
CA ASN A 151 3.08 -1.26 -13.05
C ASN A 151 3.89 -2.54 -13.41
N GLY A 152 3.23 -3.67 -13.61
CA GLY A 152 3.84 -4.96 -13.95
C GLY A 152 4.51 -5.69 -12.78
N LYS A 153 4.60 -5.08 -11.58
CA LYS A 153 5.17 -5.71 -10.38
C LYS A 153 4.15 -6.64 -9.71
N THR A 154 4.65 -7.63 -8.98
CA THR A 154 3.80 -8.39 -8.06
C THR A 154 3.44 -7.53 -6.86
N PHE A 155 2.31 -7.82 -6.21
CA PHE A 155 1.89 -7.12 -4.99
C PHE A 155 2.93 -7.24 -3.88
N GLN A 156 3.51 -8.43 -3.70
CA GLN A 156 4.53 -8.68 -2.69
C GLN A 156 5.77 -7.80 -2.90
N ALA A 157 6.29 -7.70 -4.14
CA ALA A 157 7.45 -6.85 -4.44
C ALA A 157 7.15 -5.36 -4.17
N ALA A 158 5.93 -4.90 -4.50
CA ALA A 158 5.52 -3.53 -4.23
C ALA A 158 5.38 -3.25 -2.72
N ALA A 159 4.84 -4.18 -1.95
CA ALA A 159 4.73 -4.07 -0.49
C ALA A 159 6.12 -4.06 0.17
N GLU A 160 7.04 -4.93 -0.25
CA GLU A 160 8.43 -4.95 0.25
C GLU A 160 9.15 -3.62 0.01
N GLU A 161 9.00 -3.03 -1.18
CA GLU A 161 9.56 -1.70 -1.48
C GLU A 161 9.03 -0.64 -0.52
N GLN A 162 7.71 -0.60 -0.30
CA GLN A 162 7.08 0.35 0.63
C GLN A 162 7.61 0.16 2.06
N TRP A 163 7.75 -1.08 2.53
CA TRP A 163 8.35 -1.36 3.84
C TRP A 163 9.82 -0.93 3.94
N MET A 164 10.60 -1.06 2.88
CA MET A 164 11.98 -0.60 2.85
C MET A 164 12.06 0.93 2.90
N GLU A 165 11.22 1.63 2.14
CA GLU A 165 11.15 3.09 2.17
C GLU A 165 10.76 3.63 3.55
N LEU A 166 9.78 3.01 4.21
CA LEU A 166 9.36 3.41 5.55
C LEU A 166 10.47 3.24 6.59
N LYS A 167 11.30 2.20 6.46
CA LYS A 167 12.43 1.98 7.38
C LYS A 167 13.57 2.97 7.18
N GLY A 168 13.61 3.68 6.04
CA GLY A 168 14.68 4.59 5.66
C GLY A 168 16.05 3.91 5.51
N PRO A 169 17.07 4.63 5.04
CA PRO A 169 18.43 4.13 5.13
C PRO A 169 18.75 3.93 6.62
N ARG A 170 19.05 2.70 7.02
CA ARG A 170 19.48 2.42 8.39
C ARG A 170 20.68 3.30 8.69
N ASP A 171 20.51 4.24 9.59
CA ASP A 171 21.59 5.00 10.18
C ASP A 171 22.58 3.98 10.77
N SER A 172 23.61 3.66 10.04
CA SER A 172 24.71 2.79 10.45
C SER A 172 25.56 3.44 11.56
N SER A 173 25.20 4.66 11.98
CA SER A 173 25.93 5.45 12.98
C SER A 173 25.51 5.22 14.44
N SER A 174 24.44 4.49 14.75
CA SER A 174 24.01 4.31 16.15
C SER A 174 24.46 3.01 16.82
N ARG A 175 25.44 2.29 16.29
CA ARG A 175 26.05 1.14 16.94
C ARG A 175 27.43 1.42 17.59
N SER A 176 27.76 2.67 17.89
CA SER A 176 28.89 3.02 18.75
C SER A 176 28.42 3.48 20.15
N GLY A 177 27.46 2.79 20.72
CA GLY A 177 27.14 2.87 22.13
C GLY A 177 28.19 2.13 22.93
N LYS A 178 29.19 2.86 23.45
CA LYS A 178 30.18 2.41 24.46
C LYS A 178 29.51 1.53 25.49
N ARG A 179 29.84 0.24 25.49
CA ARG A 179 29.75 -0.58 26.70
C ARG A 179 30.79 -0.04 27.67
N ASN A 180 30.40 0.91 28.52
CA ASN A 180 31.14 1.19 29.74
C ASN A 180 31.00 -0.03 30.63
N SER A 181 31.94 -0.95 30.50
CA SER A 181 32.23 -1.94 31.50
C SER A 181 32.83 -1.18 32.72
N SER A 182 31.99 -0.87 33.70
CA SER A 182 32.44 -0.47 35.03
C SER A 182 33.05 -1.69 35.67
N VAL A 183 34.36 -1.81 35.52
CA VAL A 183 35.20 -2.72 36.33
C VAL A 183 35.16 -2.18 37.74
N ILE A 184 34.34 -2.79 38.58
CA ILE A 184 34.37 -2.59 40.03
C ILE A 184 35.69 -3.20 40.49
N GLY A 185 36.65 -2.32 40.84
CA GLY A 185 37.92 -2.69 41.42
C GLY A 185 37.70 -3.42 42.76
N ARG A 186 38.00 -4.70 42.80
CA ARG A 186 38.22 -5.42 44.06
C ARG A 186 39.57 -4.98 44.64
N LYS A 187 39.55 -4.34 45.80
CA LYS A 187 40.72 -4.10 46.62
C LYS A 187 41.35 -5.45 46.99
N PRO A 188 42.69 -5.56 46.95
CA PRO A 188 43.37 -6.72 47.53
C PRO A 188 43.36 -6.63 49.06
N VAL A 189 42.87 -7.67 49.70
CA VAL A 189 42.99 -7.84 51.18
C VAL A 189 44.40 -8.34 51.49
N SER A 190 45.11 -7.55 52.30
CA SER A 190 46.44 -7.81 52.86
C SER A 190 46.48 -9.12 53.60
N ALA A 191 47.45 -9.93 53.28
CA ALA A 191 47.82 -11.10 54.06
C ALA A 191 48.51 -10.67 55.33
N GLY A 192 47.91 -11.00 56.46
CA GLY A 192 48.57 -11.00 57.74
C GLY A 192 48.89 -12.44 58.13
N GLY A 193 50.18 -12.73 58.18
CA GLY A 193 50.64 -14.02 58.66
C GLY A 193 50.54 -14.16 60.18
N ASP A 194 50.33 -15.32 60.66
CA ASP A 194 50.90 -15.71 61.93
C ASP A 194 51.23 -17.18 61.94
N GLN A 195 52.43 -17.43 62.51
CA GLN A 195 53.10 -18.69 62.68
C GLN A 195 52.68 -19.36 63.99
N GLY A 196 52.66 -20.66 64.01
CA GLY A 196 52.64 -21.38 65.28
C GLY A 196 52.85 -22.90 65.08
N PRO A 197 53.71 -23.49 65.83
CA PRO A 197 54.45 -24.73 65.46
C PRO A 197 53.87 -26.03 66.04
N PRO A 198 54.59 -27.17 66.00
CA PRO A 198 54.08 -28.48 65.66
C PRO A 198 53.82 -29.37 66.87
N GLY A 199 53.03 -30.38 66.75
CA GLY A 199 52.84 -31.44 67.74
C GLY A 199 52.53 -32.77 67.07
N ALA A 200 53.48 -33.60 67.00
CA ALA A 200 53.38 -35.06 66.80
C ALA A 200 53.13 -35.75 68.15
N PRO A 201 53.11 -37.04 68.27
CA PRO A 201 52.39 -38.11 67.53
C PRO A 201 51.55 -38.96 68.50
N ILE A 202 50.73 -39.82 68.06
CA ILE A 202 50.67 -41.25 68.36
C ILE A 202 49.65 -41.90 67.42
#